data_5a335c43f72e3c37c0177a743a163e7c
#
_entry.id   5a335c43f72e3c37c0177a743a163e7c
#
_cell.length_a   1.000
_cell.length_b   1.000
_cell.length_c   1.000
_cell.angle_alpha   90.00
_cell.angle_beta   90.00
_cell.angle_gamma   90.00
#
_symmetry.space_group_name_H-M   'P 1'
#
loop_
_entity.id
_entity.type
_entity.pdbx_description
1 polymer ?
#
loop_
_entity_poly.entity_id
_entity_poly.type
_entity_poly.pdbx_seq_one_letter_code
_entity_poly.pdbx_strand_id
1 'polypeptide(L)'
;MKVSFDVVIKSGNDDVDMEYGIKTLGGTSEVTCLLAEAILRKRIIQRRTHVNPARAVLKQSFKSSYGQNFDVVVSEPALVSELNKMGRAVFSEVMSYFISESLYLETRQVSQKAATIINGLGDIEDEIIGRIRSPLKRMHEVNVKRGYDVELNYKKPLPAGKQRIAELNATTRVNLFQSRIANEQIQITAIITRFNSRTGNGRLVLQGENDTVPFGFYMPLKTIQRRQKTKISGNLHINNGKNEEEFVYLTLTVSRVTVLSGETIKYLIHTVE
;
A
#
# COMPACT_ATOMS: atom_id res chain seq x y z
N MET A 1 -18.97 7.33 13.21
CA MET A 1 -17.62 7.75 13.67
C MET A 1 -16.87 8.40 12.53
N LYS A 2 -15.86 9.26 12.82
CA LYS A 2 -15.12 10.02 11.78
C LYS A 2 -13.63 9.83 11.93
N VAL A 3 -12.93 9.73 10.79
CA VAL A 3 -11.45 9.80 10.70
C VAL A 3 -11.12 10.94 9.74
N SER A 4 -10.35 11.91 10.21
CA SER A 4 -10.08 13.15 9.47
C SER A 4 -8.78 13.04 8.69
N PHE A 5 -8.83 13.47 7.44
CA PHE A 5 -7.73 13.49 6.49
C PHE A 5 -7.65 14.83 5.79
N ASP A 6 -6.53 15.07 5.12
CA ASP A 6 -6.43 16.06 4.06
C ASP A 6 -5.69 15.51 2.85
N VAL A 7 -6.01 16.08 1.71
CA VAL A 7 -5.28 15.93 0.45
C VAL A 7 -4.64 17.25 0.12
N VAL A 8 -3.35 17.24 -0.22
CA VAL A 8 -2.60 18.40 -0.67
C VAL A 8 -2.06 18.14 -2.06
N ILE A 9 -2.46 18.92 -3.04
CA ILE A 9 -1.89 18.95 -4.38
C ILE A 9 -0.79 20.01 -4.38
N LYS A 10 0.46 19.60 -4.58
CA LYS A 10 1.65 20.46 -4.52
C LYS A 10 1.83 21.26 -5.82
N SER A 11 0.92 22.16 -6.11
CA SER A 11 0.97 23.02 -7.30
C SER A 11 1.87 24.27 -7.14
N GLY A 12 2.47 24.46 -5.97
CA GLY A 12 3.23 25.67 -5.68
C GLY A 12 2.32 26.91 -5.66
N ASN A 13 2.61 27.86 -6.51
CA ASN A 13 1.79 29.07 -6.72
C ASN A 13 0.82 28.93 -7.90
N ASP A 14 0.84 27.82 -8.62
CA ASP A 14 0.00 27.60 -9.78
C ASP A 14 -1.41 27.18 -9.38
N ASP A 15 -2.38 27.54 -10.19
CA ASP A 15 -3.75 27.07 -10.03
C ASP A 15 -3.87 25.59 -10.42
N VAL A 16 -4.75 24.89 -9.73
CA VAL A 16 -5.06 23.50 -10.02
C VAL A 16 -6.25 23.46 -11.00
N ASP A 17 -6.04 22.84 -12.16
CA ASP A 17 -7.10 22.58 -13.10
C ASP A 17 -8.25 21.83 -12.42
N MET A 18 -9.47 22.37 -12.55
CA MET A 18 -10.65 21.88 -11.84
C MET A 18 -10.98 20.43 -12.20
N GLU A 19 -10.87 20.04 -13.48
CA GLU A 19 -11.18 18.69 -13.94
C GLU A 19 -10.21 17.67 -13.31
N TYR A 20 -8.92 17.98 -13.37
CA TYR A 20 -7.88 17.08 -12.82
C TYR A 20 -7.91 17.03 -11.29
N GLY A 21 -8.17 18.18 -10.66
CA GLY A 21 -8.36 18.28 -9.21
C GLY A 21 -9.54 17.43 -8.73
N ILE A 22 -10.70 17.54 -9.39
CA ILE A 22 -11.91 16.76 -9.05
C ILE A 22 -11.66 15.25 -9.24
N LYS A 23 -10.99 14.82 -10.31
CA LYS A 23 -10.65 13.40 -10.53
C LYS A 23 -9.72 12.89 -9.44
N THR A 24 -8.72 13.69 -9.05
CA THR A 24 -7.79 13.34 -7.95
C THR A 24 -8.54 13.20 -6.62
N LEU A 25 -9.40 14.13 -6.27
CA LEU A 25 -10.23 14.05 -5.06
C LEU A 25 -11.22 12.89 -5.12
N GLY A 26 -11.82 12.62 -6.27
CA GLY A 26 -12.71 11.49 -6.51
C GLY A 26 -11.98 10.15 -6.30
N GLY A 27 -10.77 10.01 -6.84
CA GLY A 27 -9.89 8.85 -6.61
C GLY A 27 -9.56 8.69 -5.12
N THR A 28 -9.20 9.79 -4.44
CA THR A 28 -8.94 9.79 -3.00
C THR A 28 -10.13 9.30 -2.18
N SER A 29 -11.31 9.83 -2.49
CA SER A 29 -12.57 9.43 -1.85
C SER A 29 -12.81 7.93 -2.02
N GLU A 30 -12.58 7.39 -3.21
CA GLU A 30 -12.83 5.97 -3.48
C GLU A 30 -11.80 5.08 -2.81
N VAL A 31 -10.50 5.39 -2.88
CA VAL A 31 -9.43 4.64 -2.19
C VAL A 31 -9.72 4.57 -0.69
N THR A 32 -9.95 5.71 -0.07
CA THR A 32 -10.14 5.77 1.40
C THR A 32 -11.40 5.06 1.86
N CYS A 33 -12.49 5.13 1.11
CA CYS A 33 -13.74 4.45 1.45
C CYS A 33 -13.66 2.93 1.19
N LEU A 34 -13.04 2.48 0.09
CA LEU A 34 -12.83 1.06 -0.18
C LEU A 34 -11.97 0.41 0.89
N LEU A 35 -10.86 1.06 1.27
CA LEU A 35 -10.01 0.59 2.34
C LEU A 35 -10.75 0.58 3.69
N ALA A 36 -11.51 1.64 4.01
CA ALA A 36 -12.28 1.68 5.25
C ALA A 36 -13.22 0.49 5.38
N GLU A 37 -13.97 0.19 4.33
CA GLU A 37 -14.91 -0.93 4.36
C GLU A 37 -14.19 -2.28 4.36
N ALA A 38 -13.12 -2.46 3.56
CA ALA A 38 -12.36 -3.70 3.53
C ALA A 38 -11.71 -4.02 4.89
N ILE A 39 -11.07 -3.02 5.51
CA ILE A 39 -10.40 -3.15 6.81
C ILE A 39 -11.41 -3.47 7.92
N LEU A 40 -12.53 -2.74 7.97
CA LEU A 40 -13.49 -2.88 9.07
C LEU A 40 -14.41 -4.09 8.91
N ARG A 41 -14.76 -4.49 7.69
CA ARG A 41 -15.56 -5.68 7.41
C ARG A 41 -14.76 -6.97 7.28
N LYS A 42 -13.44 -6.87 7.08
CA LYS A 42 -12.53 -7.99 6.75
C LYS A 42 -13.00 -8.77 5.52
N ARG A 43 -13.58 -8.08 4.55
CA ARG A 43 -14.05 -8.63 3.27
C ARG A 43 -14.07 -7.57 2.18
N ILE A 44 -13.99 -7.99 0.93
CA ILE A 44 -14.06 -7.10 -0.23
C ILE A 44 -15.52 -6.77 -0.55
N ILE A 45 -15.74 -5.50 -0.92
CA ILE A 45 -17.01 -5.02 -1.42
C ILE A 45 -16.96 -4.99 -2.95
N GLN A 46 -17.80 -5.79 -3.58
CA GLN A 46 -17.82 -5.91 -5.04
C GLN A 46 -18.29 -4.63 -5.72
N ARG A 47 -19.29 -3.95 -5.15
CA ARG A 47 -19.87 -2.72 -5.74
C ARG A 47 -20.12 -1.69 -4.64
N ARG A 48 -19.63 -0.46 -4.88
CA ARG A 48 -20.02 0.68 -4.05
C ARG A 48 -21.32 1.29 -4.55
N THR A 49 -22.19 1.65 -3.62
CA THR A 49 -23.47 2.33 -3.85
C THR A 49 -23.59 3.52 -2.90
N HIS A 50 -24.64 4.32 -3.06
CA HIS A 50 -24.94 5.46 -2.16
C HIS A 50 -25.26 5.05 -0.72
N VAL A 51 -25.63 3.77 -0.49
CA VAL A 51 -25.94 3.24 0.85
C VAL A 51 -24.72 2.65 1.58
N ASN A 52 -23.54 2.66 0.96
CA ASN A 52 -22.34 2.17 1.63
C ASN A 52 -22.04 2.96 2.93
N PRO A 53 -21.66 2.27 4.02
CA PRO A 53 -21.52 2.89 5.35
C PRO A 53 -20.28 3.74 5.50
N ALA A 54 -19.26 3.60 4.65
CA ALA A 54 -18.06 4.44 4.65
C ALA A 54 -18.15 5.47 3.52
N ARG A 55 -18.12 6.76 3.89
CA ARG A 55 -18.22 7.88 2.96
C ARG A 55 -17.18 8.95 3.25
N ALA A 56 -16.54 9.45 2.20
CA ALA A 56 -15.70 10.64 2.30
C ALA A 56 -16.59 11.89 2.20
N VAL A 57 -16.49 12.76 3.18
CA VAL A 57 -17.27 14.02 3.27
C VAL A 57 -16.31 15.20 3.25
N LEU A 58 -16.42 16.03 2.23
CA LEU A 58 -15.59 17.22 2.09
C LEU A 58 -15.83 18.19 3.24
N LYS A 59 -14.76 18.84 3.67
CA LYS A 59 -14.73 19.94 4.63
C LYS A 59 -14.16 21.19 3.96
N GLN A 60 -13.76 22.15 4.76
CA GLN A 60 -13.15 23.38 4.27
C GLN A 60 -11.83 23.10 3.55
N SER A 61 -11.67 23.71 2.37
CA SER A 61 -10.37 23.82 1.70
C SER A 61 -9.46 24.80 2.45
N PHE A 62 -8.17 24.69 2.24
CA PHE A 62 -7.19 25.58 2.87
C PHE A 62 -6.07 25.92 1.87
N LYS A 63 -5.45 27.08 2.07
CA LYS A 63 -4.34 27.55 1.25
C LYS A 63 -3.06 26.83 1.68
N SER A 64 -2.53 25.98 0.81
CA SER A 64 -1.23 25.31 0.91
C SER A 64 -0.96 24.66 -0.44
N SER A 65 -0.56 25.45 -1.46
CA SER A 65 -0.85 25.07 -2.84
C SER A 65 -2.37 24.86 -2.97
N TYR A 66 -2.87 23.63 -3.21
CA TYR A 66 -4.30 23.34 -3.08
C TYR A 66 -4.51 22.26 -2.01
N GLY A 67 -5.14 22.59 -0.90
CA GLY A 67 -5.43 21.70 0.22
C GLY A 67 -6.93 21.48 0.46
N GLN A 68 -7.36 20.22 0.58
CA GLN A 68 -8.73 19.85 0.85
C GLN A 68 -8.83 18.96 2.09
N ASN A 69 -9.49 19.44 3.14
CA ASN A 69 -9.86 18.63 4.29
C ASN A 69 -11.08 17.74 3.96
N PHE A 70 -11.09 16.52 4.49
CA PHE A 70 -12.25 15.63 4.41
C PHE A 70 -12.28 14.67 5.59
N ASP A 71 -13.47 14.12 5.89
CA ASP A 71 -13.65 13.06 6.86
C ASP A 71 -14.09 11.77 6.16
N VAL A 72 -13.50 10.64 6.51
CA VAL A 72 -14.10 9.34 6.24
C VAL A 72 -15.09 9.05 7.38
N VAL A 73 -16.37 9.12 7.07
CA VAL A 73 -17.48 8.92 8.00
C VAL A 73 -17.96 7.48 7.89
N VAL A 74 -17.95 6.76 9.03
CA VAL A 74 -18.49 5.41 9.14
C VAL A 74 -19.80 5.48 9.93
N SER A 75 -20.90 4.99 9.33
CA SER A 75 -22.26 5.12 9.87
C SER A 75 -22.83 3.82 10.48
N GLU A 76 -22.44 2.65 9.98
CA GLU A 76 -22.94 1.35 10.46
C GLU A 76 -22.42 1.05 11.87
N PRO A 77 -23.31 0.75 12.85
CA PRO A 77 -22.91 0.57 14.26
C PRO A 77 -21.84 -0.49 14.47
N ALA A 78 -21.91 -1.62 13.76
CA ALA A 78 -20.92 -2.69 13.84
C ALA A 78 -19.53 -2.21 13.41
N LEU A 79 -19.44 -1.46 12.29
CA LEU A 79 -18.17 -0.92 11.80
C LEU A 79 -17.65 0.22 12.68
N VAL A 80 -18.54 1.02 13.26
CA VAL A 80 -18.17 2.03 14.25
C VAL A 80 -17.54 1.37 15.49
N SER A 81 -18.10 0.26 15.96
CA SER A 81 -17.53 -0.51 17.07
C SER A 81 -16.12 -1.04 16.72
N GLU A 82 -15.95 -1.62 15.54
CA GLU A 82 -14.63 -2.12 15.10
C GLU A 82 -13.62 -0.97 14.95
N LEU A 83 -14.02 0.17 14.41
CA LEU A 83 -13.14 1.35 14.29
C LEU A 83 -12.77 1.93 15.67
N ASN A 84 -13.68 1.91 16.65
CA ASN A 84 -13.39 2.31 18.03
C ASN A 84 -12.37 1.36 18.69
N LYS A 85 -12.56 0.04 18.54
CA LYS A 85 -11.61 -0.97 19.07
C LYS A 85 -10.22 -0.83 18.43
N MET A 86 -10.17 -0.59 17.12
CA MET A 86 -8.94 -0.41 16.39
C MET A 86 -8.23 0.89 16.79
N GLY A 87 -8.96 1.98 16.83
CA GLY A 87 -8.44 3.33 16.99
C GLY A 87 -8.03 3.98 15.66
N ARG A 88 -8.22 5.31 15.57
CA ARG A 88 -8.00 6.07 14.32
C ARG A 88 -6.55 6.03 13.81
N ALA A 89 -5.57 6.06 14.72
CA ALA A 89 -4.16 6.02 14.36
C ALA A 89 -3.79 4.66 13.74
N VAL A 90 -4.17 3.55 14.38
CA VAL A 90 -3.93 2.20 13.85
C VAL A 90 -4.66 1.99 12.52
N PHE A 91 -5.90 2.47 12.41
CA PHE A 91 -6.64 2.44 11.15
C PHE A 91 -5.87 3.15 10.03
N SER A 92 -5.30 4.32 10.30
CA SER A 92 -4.50 5.07 9.32
C SER A 92 -3.19 4.36 8.95
N GLU A 93 -2.55 3.66 9.88
CA GLU A 93 -1.36 2.83 9.60
C GLU A 93 -1.70 1.67 8.65
N VAL A 94 -2.83 0.97 8.89
CA VAL A 94 -3.29 -0.12 8.02
C VAL A 94 -3.63 0.40 6.61
N MET A 95 -4.27 1.58 6.50
CA MET A 95 -4.52 2.21 5.20
C MET A 95 -3.21 2.53 4.46
N SER A 96 -2.24 3.12 5.18
CA SER A 96 -0.93 3.45 4.61
C SER A 96 -0.22 2.20 4.09
N TYR A 97 -0.29 1.09 4.82
CA TYR A 97 0.27 -0.19 4.40
C TYR A 97 -0.28 -0.63 3.03
N PHE A 98 -1.61 -0.72 2.88
CA PHE A 98 -2.22 -1.18 1.62
C PHE A 98 -1.95 -0.24 0.45
N ILE A 99 -1.92 1.07 0.67
CA ILE A 99 -1.57 2.03 -0.38
C ILE A 99 -0.11 1.84 -0.80
N SER A 100 0.82 1.72 0.15
CA SER A 100 2.24 1.52 -0.14
C SER A 100 2.50 0.21 -0.91
N GLU A 101 1.88 -0.92 -0.49
CA GLU A 101 1.98 -2.20 -1.21
C GLU A 101 1.42 -2.07 -2.64
N SER A 102 0.31 -1.35 -2.84
CA SER A 102 -0.29 -1.13 -4.16
C SER A 102 0.59 -0.27 -5.09
N LEU A 103 1.45 0.57 -4.52
CA LEU A 103 2.40 1.44 -5.22
C LEU A 103 3.81 0.85 -5.31
N TYR A 104 4.01 -0.38 -4.82
CA TYR A 104 5.32 -1.06 -4.73
C TYR A 104 6.36 -0.29 -3.91
N LEU A 105 5.91 0.51 -2.95
CA LEU A 105 6.78 1.27 -2.05
C LEU A 105 7.16 0.46 -0.82
N GLU A 106 8.26 0.86 -0.18
CA GLU A 106 8.58 0.36 1.14
C GLU A 106 7.52 0.80 2.16
N THR A 107 6.95 -0.17 2.87
CA THR A 107 6.00 0.13 3.93
C THR A 107 6.76 0.55 5.18
N ARG A 108 6.30 1.62 5.81
CA ARG A 108 6.83 2.05 7.11
C ARG A 108 6.61 0.97 8.16
N GLN A 109 7.45 0.97 9.17
CA GLN A 109 7.21 0.13 10.35
C GLN A 109 5.85 0.49 10.95
N VAL A 110 4.99 -0.51 11.08
CA VAL A 110 3.67 -0.36 11.66
C VAL A 110 3.68 -0.80 13.14
N SER A 111 2.74 -0.29 13.92
CA SER A 111 2.55 -0.74 15.30
C SER A 111 2.17 -2.23 15.35
N GLN A 112 2.46 -2.89 16.48
CA GLN A 112 2.09 -4.31 16.70
C GLN A 112 0.60 -4.56 16.48
N LYS A 113 -0.25 -3.61 16.88
CA LYS A 113 -1.69 -3.69 16.68
C LYS A 113 -2.07 -3.60 15.20
N ALA A 114 -1.44 -2.71 14.43
CA ALA A 114 -1.64 -2.62 12.99
C ALA A 114 -1.15 -3.89 12.28
N ALA A 115 0.02 -4.42 12.66
CA ALA A 115 0.54 -5.68 12.13
C ALA A 115 -0.43 -6.85 12.36
N THR A 116 -1.03 -6.95 13.55
CA THR A 116 -2.04 -7.98 13.86
C THR A 116 -3.26 -7.87 12.94
N ILE A 117 -3.73 -6.64 12.65
CA ILE A 117 -4.87 -6.41 11.77
C ILE A 117 -4.52 -6.75 10.32
N ILE A 118 -3.36 -6.29 9.83
CA ILE A 118 -2.86 -6.61 8.48
C ILE A 118 -2.77 -8.13 8.30
N ASN A 119 -2.18 -8.83 9.28
CA ASN A 119 -2.09 -10.29 9.27
C ASN A 119 -3.48 -10.96 9.23
N GLY A 120 -4.47 -10.39 9.92
CA GLY A 120 -5.85 -10.86 9.88
C GLY A 120 -6.56 -10.64 8.54
N LEU A 121 -6.02 -9.79 7.67
CA LEU A 121 -6.51 -9.50 6.32
C LEU A 121 -5.74 -10.27 5.22
N GLY A 122 -4.75 -11.09 5.59
CA GLY A 122 -3.84 -11.73 4.64
C GLY A 122 -4.54 -12.55 3.54
N ASP A 123 -5.69 -13.17 3.85
CA ASP A 123 -6.47 -13.95 2.86
C ASP A 123 -7.09 -13.10 1.75
N ILE A 124 -7.27 -11.79 1.97
CA ILE A 124 -7.90 -10.85 1.04
C ILE A 124 -6.96 -9.70 0.63
N GLU A 125 -5.69 -9.75 1.02
CA GLU A 125 -4.72 -8.67 0.75
C GLU A 125 -4.58 -8.39 -0.75
N ASP A 126 -4.35 -9.41 -1.56
CA ASP A 126 -4.20 -9.26 -3.01
C ASP A 126 -5.46 -8.68 -3.67
N GLU A 127 -6.64 -9.06 -3.17
CA GLU A 127 -7.91 -8.51 -3.63
C GLU A 127 -8.07 -7.03 -3.23
N ILE A 128 -7.67 -6.64 -2.00
CA ILE A 128 -7.66 -5.24 -1.57
C ILE A 128 -6.73 -4.42 -2.47
N ILE A 129 -5.49 -4.89 -2.68
CA ILE A 129 -4.49 -4.25 -3.53
C ILE A 129 -5.03 -4.10 -4.96
N GLY A 130 -5.56 -5.17 -5.53
CA GLY A 130 -6.15 -5.16 -6.86
C GLY A 130 -7.32 -4.17 -6.97
N ARG A 131 -8.17 -4.12 -5.94
CA ARG A 131 -9.37 -3.29 -5.92
C ARG A 131 -9.10 -1.79 -5.88
N ILE A 132 -8.03 -1.37 -5.19
CA ILE A 132 -7.69 0.05 -5.07
C ILE A 132 -6.81 0.57 -6.22
N ARG A 133 -6.25 -0.29 -7.10
CA ARG A 133 -5.37 0.16 -8.20
C ARG A 133 -6.05 1.14 -9.15
N SER A 134 -7.28 0.88 -9.58
CA SER A 134 -8.00 1.79 -10.48
C SER A 134 -8.31 3.14 -9.82
N PRO A 135 -8.86 3.20 -8.59
CA PRO A 135 -8.98 4.46 -7.86
C PRO A 135 -7.65 5.18 -7.61
N LEU A 136 -6.56 4.47 -7.32
CA LEU A 136 -5.23 5.06 -7.18
C LEU A 136 -4.76 5.72 -8.48
N LYS A 137 -5.03 5.11 -9.65
CA LYS A 137 -4.76 5.75 -10.94
C LYS A 137 -5.50 7.08 -11.10
N ARG A 138 -6.78 7.15 -10.71
CA ARG A 138 -7.53 8.42 -10.70
C ARG A 138 -6.98 9.42 -9.69
N MET A 139 -6.51 8.95 -8.54
CA MET A 139 -5.88 9.81 -7.54
C MET A 139 -4.58 10.45 -8.06
N HIS A 140 -3.89 9.83 -9.05
CA HIS A 140 -2.73 10.39 -9.72
C HIS A 140 -3.06 11.37 -10.88
N GLU A 141 -4.32 11.67 -11.16
CA GLU A 141 -4.69 12.42 -12.37
C GLU A 141 -3.94 13.75 -12.50
N VAL A 142 -3.87 14.54 -11.43
CA VAL A 142 -3.11 15.81 -11.42
C VAL A 142 -1.61 15.57 -11.65
N ASN A 143 -1.03 14.51 -11.05
CA ASN A 143 0.38 14.17 -11.26
C ASN A 143 0.65 13.74 -12.71
N VAL A 144 -0.26 12.97 -13.32
CA VAL A 144 -0.16 12.54 -14.73
C VAL A 144 -0.22 13.74 -15.69
N LYS A 145 -1.11 14.71 -15.44
CA LYS A 145 -1.41 15.80 -16.37
C LYS A 145 -0.56 17.06 -16.15
N ARG A 146 -0.14 17.32 -14.92
CA ARG A 146 0.55 18.56 -14.53
C ARG A 146 1.88 18.32 -13.80
N GLY A 147 2.20 17.07 -13.45
CA GLY A 147 3.42 16.74 -12.69
C GLY A 147 3.36 17.11 -11.21
N TYR A 148 2.22 17.62 -10.71
CA TYR A 148 2.11 17.99 -9.30
C TYR A 148 2.00 16.77 -8.40
N ASP A 149 2.81 16.71 -7.36
CA ASP A 149 2.71 15.66 -6.35
C ASP A 149 1.46 15.84 -5.49
N VAL A 150 0.94 14.71 -5.02
CA VAL A 150 -0.26 14.68 -4.18
C VAL A 150 0.05 13.96 -2.88
N GLU A 151 -0.20 14.62 -1.76
CA GLU A 151 -0.11 14.00 -0.44
C GLU A 151 -1.48 13.69 0.13
N LEU A 152 -1.61 12.49 0.69
CA LEU A 152 -2.72 12.12 1.56
C LEU A 152 -2.22 12.06 3.00
N ASN A 153 -2.82 12.83 3.89
CA ASN A 153 -2.40 12.88 5.29
C ASN A 153 -3.56 12.53 6.23
N TYR A 154 -3.26 11.75 7.26
CA TYR A 154 -4.12 11.58 8.43
C TYR A 154 -3.93 12.76 9.39
N LYS A 155 -5.02 13.38 9.79
CA LYS A 155 -5.02 14.47 10.76
C LYS A 155 -5.15 13.91 12.17
N LYS A 156 -4.05 13.91 12.90
CA LYS A 156 -4.05 13.51 14.31
C LYS A 156 -4.81 14.54 15.14
N PRO A 157 -5.41 14.13 16.28
CA PRO A 157 -5.94 15.09 17.26
C PRO A 157 -4.86 16.08 17.69
N LEU A 158 -5.23 17.36 17.86
CA LEU A 158 -4.30 18.37 18.33
C LEU A 158 -3.72 18.01 19.70
N PRO A 159 -2.42 18.30 19.95
CA PRO A 159 -1.46 19.06 19.11
C PRO A 159 -0.63 18.19 18.15
N ALA A 160 -0.91 16.90 17.99
CA ALA A 160 -0.01 15.91 17.36
C ALA A 160 0.19 16.06 15.84
N GLY A 161 -0.42 17.05 15.19
CA GLY A 161 -0.18 17.38 13.78
C GLY A 161 -0.74 16.38 12.76
N LYS A 162 0.01 16.15 11.67
CA LYS A 162 -0.38 15.30 10.55
C LYS A 162 0.57 14.12 10.41
N GLN A 163 0.07 13.01 9.89
CA GLN A 163 0.86 11.86 9.50
C GLN A 163 0.60 11.55 8.03
N ARG A 164 1.64 11.60 7.20
CA ARG A 164 1.53 11.24 5.78
C ARG A 164 1.19 9.76 5.63
N ILE A 165 0.08 9.50 4.92
CA ILE A 165 -0.41 8.16 4.58
C ILE A 165 0.18 7.71 3.26
N ALA A 166 0.16 8.61 2.26
CA ALA A 166 0.69 8.36 0.93
C ALA A 166 1.24 9.64 0.31
N GLU A 167 2.21 9.46 -0.58
CA GLU A 167 2.69 10.48 -1.50
C GLU A 167 2.64 9.90 -2.92
N LEU A 168 1.97 10.63 -3.80
CA LEU A 168 1.78 10.27 -5.20
C LEU A 168 2.63 11.21 -6.04
N ASN A 169 3.67 10.68 -6.64
CA ASN A 169 4.69 11.41 -7.38
C ASN A 169 5.04 10.69 -8.71
N ALA A 170 6.09 11.14 -9.39
CA ALA A 170 6.52 10.56 -10.64
C ALA A 170 6.87 9.06 -10.51
N THR A 171 7.55 8.65 -9.44
CA THR A 171 7.92 7.25 -9.21
C THR A 171 6.68 6.37 -9.00
N THR A 172 5.75 6.78 -8.12
CA THR A 172 4.52 6.02 -7.89
C THR A 172 3.61 5.96 -9.12
N ARG A 173 3.62 7.02 -9.95
CA ARG A 173 2.95 7.01 -11.24
C ARG A 173 3.53 5.93 -12.16
N VAL A 174 4.86 5.89 -12.33
CA VAL A 174 5.52 4.89 -13.17
C VAL A 174 5.20 3.48 -12.67
N ASN A 175 5.34 3.22 -11.36
CA ASN A 175 5.04 1.94 -10.74
C ASN A 175 3.59 1.48 -11.00
N LEU A 176 2.64 2.41 -10.93
CA LEU A 176 1.22 2.08 -11.03
C LEU A 176 0.71 1.91 -12.47
N PHE A 177 1.23 2.73 -13.40
CA PHE A 177 0.71 2.77 -14.78
C PHE A 177 1.52 1.93 -15.76
N GLN A 178 2.81 1.71 -15.49
CA GLN A 178 3.75 1.10 -16.44
C GLN A 178 4.26 -0.29 -15.99
N SER A 179 3.82 -0.78 -14.83
CA SER A 179 4.25 -2.10 -14.35
C SER A 179 3.65 -3.24 -15.17
N ARG A 180 4.49 -4.21 -15.50
CA ARG A 180 4.12 -5.46 -16.17
C ARG A 180 4.89 -6.64 -15.58
N ILE A 181 4.28 -7.81 -15.58
CA ILE A 181 4.96 -9.05 -15.20
C ILE A 181 5.73 -9.55 -16.43
N ALA A 182 7.03 -9.78 -16.29
CA ALA A 182 7.85 -10.40 -17.32
C ALA A 182 7.46 -11.89 -17.46
N ASN A 183 7.34 -12.36 -18.70
CA ASN A 183 7.02 -13.76 -18.97
C ASN A 183 8.19 -14.70 -18.65
N GLU A 184 9.41 -14.19 -18.64
CA GLU A 184 10.62 -14.94 -18.35
C GLU A 184 10.74 -15.20 -16.85
N GLN A 185 11.12 -16.44 -16.51
CA GLN A 185 11.55 -16.81 -15.16
C GLN A 185 13.08 -16.78 -15.10
N ILE A 186 13.60 -16.16 -14.06
CA ILE A 186 15.03 -16.09 -13.80
C ILE A 186 15.35 -16.64 -12.41
N GLN A 187 16.58 -17.09 -12.21
CA GLN A 187 17.10 -17.39 -10.89
C GLN A 187 17.79 -16.14 -10.31
N ILE A 188 17.52 -15.87 -9.05
CA ILE A 188 18.18 -14.82 -8.27
C ILE A 188 18.70 -15.42 -6.96
N THR A 189 19.75 -14.83 -6.44
CA THR A 189 20.32 -15.14 -5.13
C THR A 189 20.06 -13.96 -4.21
N ALA A 190 19.38 -14.19 -3.08
CA ALA A 190 18.91 -13.11 -2.21
C ALA A 190 18.81 -13.54 -0.75
N ILE A 191 18.80 -12.56 0.15
CA ILE A 191 18.39 -12.73 1.55
C ILE A 191 16.99 -12.12 1.75
N ILE A 192 16.27 -12.66 2.73
CA ILE A 192 14.96 -12.16 3.11
C ILE A 192 15.13 -11.18 4.28
N THR A 193 14.67 -9.95 4.12
CA THR A 193 14.74 -8.91 5.16
C THR A 193 13.40 -8.66 5.85
N ARG A 194 12.29 -9.03 5.20
CA ARG A 194 10.94 -8.99 5.76
C ARG A 194 10.08 -10.08 5.12
N PHE A 195 9.24 -10.72 5.93
CA PHE A 195 8.26 -11.68 5.43
C PHE A 195 7.01 -11.69 6.30
N ASN A 196 5.85 -11.54 5.69
CA ASN A 196 4.57 -11.77 6.32
C ASN A 196 4.03 -13.14 5.89
N SER A 197 4.08 -14.11 6.79
CA SER A 197 3.66 -15.49 6.50
C SER A 197 2.16 -15.67 6.24
N ARG A 198 1.34 -14.66 6.53
CA ARG A 198 -0.11 -14.68 6.27
C ARG A 198 -0.49 -14.08 4.95
N THR A 199 0.26 -13.10 4.47
CA THR A 199 0.01 -12.42 3.19
C THR A 199 0.89 -12.97 2.07
N GLY A 200 2.06 -13.54 2.41
CA GLY A 200 3.05 -14.00 1.45
C GLY A 200 3.93 -12.89 0.89
N ASN A 201 3.69 -11.65 1.28
CA ASN A 201 4.48 -10.50 0.84
C ASN A 201 5.67 -10.28 1.77
N GLY A 202 6.75 -9.75 1.21
CA GLY A 202 7.98 -9.49 1.94
C GLY A 202 8.93 -8.57 1.19
N ARG A 203 10.16 -8.49 1.70
CA ARG A 203 11.26 -7.80 1.04
C ARG A 203 12.49 -8.67 1.05
N LEU A 204 13.28 -8.53 0.02
CA LEU A 204 14.55 -9.23 -0.15
C LEU A 204 15.64 -8.23 -0.58
N VAL A 205 16.89 -8.60 -0.35
CA VAL A 205 18.08 -7.92 -0.89
C VAL A 205 18.82 -8.92 -1.76
N LEU A 206 19.13 -8.53 -2.99
CA LEU A 206 19.92 -9.35 -3.90
C LEU A 206 21.37 -9.42 -3.43
N GLN A 207 22.03 -10.51 -3.72
CA GLN A 207 23.46 -10.65 -3.43
C GLN A 207 24.27 -9.57 -4.15
N GLY A 208 25.04 -8.80 -3.40
CA GLY A 208 25.85 -7.69 -3.92
C GLY A 208 25.09 -6.36 -4.06
N GLU A 209 23.83 -6.29 -3.65
CA GLU A 209 23.01 -5.09 -3.64
C GLU A 209 22.71 -4.66 -2.20
N ASN A 210 22.38 -3.39 -2.00
CA ASN A 210 22.02 -2.85 -0.67
C ASN A 210 20.52 -2.52 -0.58
N ASP A 211 19.88 -2.32 -1.70
CA ASP A 211 18.48 -1.89 -1.74
C ASP A 211 17.52 -3.08 -1.57
N THR A 212 16.49 -2.86 -0.74
CA THR A 212 15.45 -3.86 -0.57
C THR A 212 14.43 -3.79 -1.69
N VAL A 213 14.07 -4.94 -2.27
CA VAL A 213 13.04 -5.04 -3.30
C VAL A 213 11.83 -5.82 -2.76
N PRO A 214 10.59 -5.39 -3.03
CA PRO A 214 9.40 -6.14 -2.67
C PRO A 214 9.37 -7.50 -3.35
N PHE A 215 8.83 -8.51 -2.66
CA PHE A 215 8.45 -9.77 -3.28
C PHE A 215 7.07 -10.24 -2.84
N GLY A 216 6.49 -11.13 -3.60
CA GLY A 216 5.33 -11.95 -3.27
C GLY A 216 5.47 -13.30 -3.95
N PHE A 217 4.47 -14.16 -3.83
CA PHE A 217 4.43 -15.39 -4.61
C PHE A 217 3.68 -15.16 -5.93
N TYR A 218 4.10 -15.85 -6.98
CA TYR A 218 3.40 -15.83 -8.28
C TYR A 218 2.02 -16.46 -8.19
N MET A 219 1.90 -17.55 -7.44
CA MET A 219 0.64 -18.24 -7.18
C MET A 219 0.02 -17.77 -5.86
N PRO A 220 -1.30 -17.89 -5.69
CA PRO A 220 -1.97 -17.57 -4.43
C PRO A 220 -1.31 -18.26 -3.24
N LEU A 221 -1.13 -17.56 -2.13
CA LEU A 221 -0.41 -18.05 -0.94
C LEU A 221 -0.95 -19.39 -0.41
N LYS A 222 -2.26 -19.63 -0.55
CA LYS A 222 -2.91 -20.89 -0.12
C LYS A 222 -2.41 -22.12 -0.88
N THR A 223 -1.95 -21.95 -2.13
CA THR A 223 -1.42 -23.03 -2.98
C THR A 223 0.07 -23.26 -2.77
N ILE A 224 0.77 -22.34 -2.10
CA ILE A 224 2.21 -22.45 -1.87
C ILE A 224 2.49 -23.48 -0.79
N GLN A 225 3.38 -24.43 -1.10
CA GLN A 225 3.79 -25.49 -0.18
C GLN A 225 4.40 -24.91 1.10
N ARG A 226 4.07 -25.53 2.24
CA ARG A 226 4.60 -25.13 3.56
C ARG A 226 6.13 -25.06 3.57
N ARG A 227 6.81 -26.01 2.90
CA ARG A 227 8.29 -26.07 2.82
C ARG A 227 8.87 -24.77 2.26
N GLN A 228 8.30 -24.20 1.20
CA GLN A 228 8.79 -22.95 0.60
C GLN A 228 8.62 -21.78 1.57
N LYS A 229 7.46 -21.67 2.22
CA LYS A 229 7.22 -20.61 3.24
C LYS A 229 8.18 -20.74 4.42
N THR A 230 8.48 -21.97 4.85
CA THR A 230 9.44 -22.23 5.94
C THR A 230 10.88 -21.87 5.54
N LYS A 231 11.30 -22.10 4.29
CA LYS A 231 12.63 -21.67 3.81
C LYS A 231 12.77 -20.15 3.86
N ILE A 232 11.76 -19.42 3.41
CA ILE A 232 11.75 -17.93 3.44
C ILE A 232 11.81 -17.42 4.88
N SER A 233 10.94 -17.91 5.77
CA SER A 233 10.96 -17.47 7.18
C SER A 233 12.22 -17.93 7.92
N GLY A 234 12.75 -19.08 7.59
CA GLY A 234 14.02 -19.60 8.13
C GLY A 234 15.20 -18.73 7.71
N ASN A 235 15.27 -18.33 6.45
CA ASN A 235 16.31 -17.43 5.96
C ASN A 235 16.29 -16.07 6.67
N LEU A 236 15.11 -15.48 6.85
CA LEU A 236 14.95 -14.27 7.64
C LEU A 236 15.47 -14.45 9.08
N HIS A 237 15.14 -15.57 9.71
CA HIS A 237 15.57 -15.87 11.08
C HIS A 237 17.10 -16.07 11.17
N ILE A 238 17.69 -16.84 10.24
CA ILE A 238 19.12 -17.15 10.23
C ILE A 238 19.97 -15.90 10.02
N ASN A 239 19.51 -14.95 9.19
CA ASN A 239 20.24 -13.74 8.86
C ASN A 239 19.98 -12.56 9.82
N ASN A 240 19.04 -12.71 10.73
CA ASN A 240 18.71 -11.63 11.67
C ASN A 240 19.87 -11.34 12.64
N GLY A 241 20.39 -10.12 12.58
CA GLY A 241 21.52 -9.68 13.41
C GLY A 241 22.92 -10.06 12.91
N LYS A 242 23.05 -10.66 11.71
CA LYS A 242 24.32 -10.94 11.06
C LYS A 242 24.83 -9.75 10.25
N ASN A 243 26.16 -9.72 10.02
CA ASN A 243 26.79 -8.84 9.06
C ASN A 243 26.70 -9.44 7.65
N GLU A 244 26.88 -8.61 6.62
CA GLU A 244 26.74 -9.02 5.21
C GLU A 244 27.63 -10.19 4.80
N GLU A 245 28.85 -10.26 5.34
CA GLU A 245 29.81 -11.34 5.10
C GLU A 245 29.35 -12.72 5.62
N GLU A 246 28.41 -12.72 6.59
CA GLU A 246 27.88 -13.92 7.23
C GLU A 246 26.50 -14.34 6.66
N PHE A 247 25.97 -13.61 5.68
CA PHE A 247 24.64 -13.88 5.15
C PHE A 247 24.55 -15.23 4.47
N VAL A 248 23.49 -15.95 4.80
CA VAL A 248 23.08 -17.18 4.13
C VAL A 248 22.05 -16.83 3.08
N TYR A 249 22.39 -17.02 1.83
CA TYR A 249 21.54 -16.68 0.69
C TYR A 249 20.60 -17.83 0.32
N LEU A 250 19.46 -17.49 -0.28
CA LEU A 250 18.54 -18.41 -0.96
C LEU A 250 18.64 -18.23 -2.46
N THR A 251 18.53 -19.33 -3.20
CA THR A 251 18.26 -19.31 -4.64
C THR A 251 16.76 -19.33 -4.87
N LEU A 252 16.25 -18.35 -5.61
CA LEU A 252 14.83 -18.16 -5.87
C LEU A 252 14.60 -18.15 -7.38
N THR A 253 13.65 -18.96 -7.87
CA THR A 253 13.14 -18.81 -9.24
C THR A 253 11.98 -17.81 -9.21
N VAL A 254 12.09 -16.73 -9.98
CA VAL A 254 11.17 -15.59 -9.93
C VAL A 254 10.77 -15.08 -11.31
N SER A 255 9.58 -14.47 -11.42
CA SER A 255 9.25 -13.51 -12.47
C SER A 255 9.40 -12.10 -11.96
N ARG A 256 9.93 -11.21 -12.81
CA ARG A 256 10.08 -9.80 -12.48
C ARG A 256 8.80 -9.03 -12.77
N VAL A 257 8.42 -8.12 -11.89
CA VAL A 257 7.50 -7.02 -12.21
C VAL A 257 8.36 -5.83 -12.57
N THR A 258 8.33 -5.42 -13.84
CA THR A 258 9.17 -4.34 -14.37
C THR A 258 8.33 -3.17 -14.82
N VAL A 259 8.90 -1.98 -14.80
CA VAL A 259 8.37 -0.79 -15.49
C VAL A 259 8.94 -0.68 -16.90
N LEU A 260 8.45 0.26 -17.72
CA LEU A 260 8.87 0.39 -19.13
C LEU A 260 10.37 0.67 -19.30
N SER A 261 11.02 1.28 -18.31
CA SER A 261 12.49 1.47 -18.31
C SER A 261 13.27 0.16 -18.18
N GLY A 262 12.62 -0.96 -17.86
CA GLY A 262 13.25 -2.25 -17.57
C GLY A 262 13.60 -2.43 -16.08
N GLU A 263 13.46 -1.40 -15.25
CA GLU A 263 13.69 -1.48 -13.81
C GLU A 263 12.73 -2.47 -13.15
N THR A 264 13.25 -3.30 -12.25
CA THR A 264 12.46 -4.28 -11.47
C THR A 264 11.94 -3.64 -10.19
N ILE A 265 10.64 -3.61 -10.05
CA ILE A 265 9.95 -3.02 -8.88
C ILE A 265 9.36 -4.04 -7.91
N LYS A 266 9.28 -5.32 -8.30
CA LYS A 266 8.84 -6.43 -7.44
C LYS A 266 9.28 -7.77 -8.05
N TYR A 267 9.54 -8.77 -7.21
CA TYR A 267 9.73 -10.16 -7.61
C TYR A 267 8.52 -11.02 -7.25
N LEU A 268 8.13 -11.93 -8.13
CA LEU A 268 7.09 -12.93 -7.90
C LEU A 268 7.75 -14.32 -7.86
N ILE A 269 7.80 -14.92 -6.67
CA ILE A 269 8.51 -16.18 -6.42
C ILE A 269 7.67 -17.36 -6.92
N HIS A 270 8.27 -18.21 -7.75
CA HIS A 270 7.74 -19.50 -8.19
C HIS A 270 8.24 -20.63 -7.28
N THR A 271 9.56 -20.71 -7.06
CA THR A 271 10.19 -21.75 -6.24
C THR A 271 11.31 -21.17 -5.36
N VAL A 272 11.57 -21.88 -4.24
CA VAL A 272 12.64 -21.59 -3.29
C VAL A 272 13.50 -22.84 -3.16
N GLU A 273 14.77 -22.77 -3.52
CA GLU A 273 15.74 -23.85 -3.43
C GLU A 273 16.46 -23.90 -2.08
#